data_0dc8c9299690385e5deae5881bcb8f60
#
_entry.id   0dc8c9299690385e5deae5881bcb8f60
#
_cell.length_a   1.000
_cell.length_b   1.000
_cell.length_c   1.000
_cell.angle_alpha   90.00
_cell.angle_beta   90.00
_cell.angle_gamma   90.00
#
_symmetry.space_group_name_H-M   'P 1'
#
loop_
_entity.id
_entity.type
_entity.pdbx_description
1 polymer ?
#
loop_
_entity_poly.entity_id
_entity_poly.type
_entity_poly.pdbx_seq_one_letter_code
_entity_poly.pdbx_strand_id
1 'polypeptide(L)'
;MPINAYTGLMGSGKSYECVLSVIVPAIKNGRRVVTNVDGIDSDAIRAYCQEKWDADPDKLGCVVHCTNDDVSKASFLPYGENVDTFCKPGDIICIDEAWRFWGTDCKLLAEHKIFFREHRHFVDPESKVSCDLVLMVQDIGDLHRTLKVVVEVTFKTTKIKTLGWDKTYRVEMWEGYKLTQRGRVSVENKRYDPAVFLLY
;
A
#
# COMPACT_ATOMS: atom_id res chain seq x y z
N MET A 1 -10.66 -3.06 7.12
CA MET A 1 -9.81 -1.98 6.65
C MET A 1 -9.84 -1.91 5.13
N PRO A 2 -9.47 -0.79 4.50
CA PRO A 2 -9.86 -0.50 3.13
C PRO A 2 -8.91 -1.05 2.08
N ILE A 3 -9.39 -1.12 0.84
CA ILE A 3 -8.54 -1.14 -0.36
C ILE A 3 -8.28 0.31 -0.75
N ASN A 4 -7.01 0.74 -0.65
CA ASN A 4 -6.61 2.11 -0.97
C ASN A 4 -5.72 2.15 -2.23
N ALA A 5 -5.80 3.24 -2.99
CA ALA A 5 -4.93 3.47 -4.13
C ALA A 5 -4.09 4.74 -3.93
N TYR A 6 -2.79 4.63 -4.22
CA TYR A 6 -1.86 5.75 -4.31
C TYR A 6 -1.53 5.99 -5.77
N THR A 7 -1.88 7.16 -6.29
CA THR A 7 -1.71 7.51 -7.70
C THR A 7 -0.77 8.69 -7.89
N GLY A 8 -0.28 8.87 -9.11
CA GLY A 8 0.58 9.99 -9.51
C GLY A 8 1.67 9.54 -10.46
N LEU A 9 2.22 10.47 -11.20
CA LEU A 9 3.26 10.21 -12.18
C LEU A 9 4.53 9.60 -11.56
N MET A 10 5.38 9.04 -12.41
CA MET A 10 6.70 8.56 -11.97
C MET A 10 7.46 9.70 -11.25
N GLY A 11 8.08 9.38 -10.11
CA GLY A 11 8.81 10.35 -9.28
C GLY A 11 7.92 11.37 -8.54
N SER A 12 6.60 11.14 -8.44
CA SER A 12 5.69 12.00 -7.68
C SER A 12 5.72 11.77 -6.16
N GLY A 13 6.39 10.70 -5.70
CA GLY A 13 6.50 10.33 -4.28
C GLY A 13 5.46 9.30 -3.82
N LYS A 14 4.87 8.50 -4.71
CA LYS A 14 3.91 7.44 -4.33
C LYS A 14 4.51 6.44 -3.34
N SER A 15 5.64 5.82 -3.71
CA SER A 15 6.30 4.81 -2.88
C SER A 15 6.77 5.44 -1.57
N TYR A 16 7.32 6.66 -1.60
CA TYR A 16 7.67 7.42 -0.40
C TYR A 16 6.47 7.60 0.54
N GLU A 17 5.34 8.09 0.02
CA GLU A 17 4.13 8.31 0.83
C GLU A 17 3.58 6.99 1.37
N CYS A 18 3.61 5.91 0.58
CA CYS A 18 3.19 4.58 1.04
C CYS A 18 4.10 4.07 2.17
N VAL A 19 5.42 4.21 2.04
CA VAL A 19 6.37 3.84 3.11
C VAL A 19 6.10 4.64 4.37
N LEU A 20 6.01 5.98 4.26
CA LEU A 20 5.82 6.87 5.41
C LEU A 20 4.47 6.70 6.09
N SER A 21 3.38 6.62 5.31
CA SER A 21 2.02 6.73 5.84
C SER A 21 1.31 5.38 6.03
N VAL A 22 1.87 4.30 5.46
CA VAL A 22 1.30 2.94 5.58
C VAL A 22 2.28 1.97 6.19
N ILE A 23 3.45 1.75 5.57
CA ILE A 23 4.36 0.67 5.97
C ILE A 23 4.96 0.94 7.35
N VAL A 24 5.55 2.12 7.57
CA VAL A 24 6.16 2.49 8.86
C VAL A 24 5.15 2.44 10.01
N PRO A 25 3.94 3.05 9.91
CA PRO A 25 2.92 2.92 10.96
C PRO A 25 2.46 1.46 11.19
N ALA A 26 2.38 0.66 10.14
CA ALA A 26 2.01 -0.75 10.25
C ALA A 26 3.03 -1.54 11.07
N ILE A 27 4.33 -1.39 10.75
CA ILE A 27 5.43 -2.03 11.48
C ILE A 27 5.46 -1.57 12.94
N LYS A 28 5.30 -0.26 13.19
CA LYS A 28 5.20 0.30 14.53
C LYS A 28 4.08 -0.35 15.35
N ASN A 29 2.97 -0.68 14.71
CA ASN A 29 1.79 -1.29 15.34
C ASN A 29 1.82 -2.84 15.32
N GLY A 30 2.97 -3.46 15.07
CA GLY A 30 3.13 -4.90 15.15
C GLY A 30 2.60 -5.70 13.95
N ARG A 31 2.21 -5.04 12.85
CA ARG A 31 1.63 -5.73 11.69
C ARG A 31 2.69 -6.25 10.72
N ARG A 32 2.40 -7.39 10.12
CA ARG A 32 3.16 -7.92 8.99
C ARG A 32 2.74 -7.19 7.71
N VAL A 33 3.74 -6.70 6.97
CA VAL A 33 3.55 -6.01 5.68
C VAL A 33 4.17 -6.85 4.56
N VAL A 34 3.39 -7.12 3.52
CA VAL A 34 3.86 -7.78 2.30
C VAL A 34 3.96 -6.73 1.20
N THR A 35 5.12 -6.62 0.54
CA THR A 35 5.32 -5.60 -0.49
C THR A 35 6.36 -6.01 -1.53
N ASN A 36 6.20 -5.53 -2.76
CA ASN A 36 7.18 -5.62 -3.85
C ASN A 36 7.94 -4.29 -4.09
N VAL A 37 7.88 -3.35 -3.14
CA VAL A 37 8.68 -2.12 -3.22
C VAL A 37 10.16 -2.49 -3.20
N ASP A 38 10.89 -2.05 -4.23
CA ASP A 38 12.32 -2.31 -4.34
C ASP A 38 13.10 -1.62 -3.20
N GLY A 39 14.13 -2.29 -2.72
CA GLY A 39 15.04 -1.76 -1.70
C GLY A 39 14.47 -1.70 -0.28
N ILE A 40 13.21 -2.08 -0.06
CA ILE A 40 12.58 -2.02 1.27
C ILE A 40 13.34 -2.88 2.28
N ASP A 41 13.71 -2.29 3.41
CA ASP A 41 14.49 -2.94 4.46
C ASP A 41 13.70 -2.98 5.78
N SER A 42 13.35 -4.21 6.19
CA SER A 42 12.60 -4.44 7.43
C SER A 42 13.34 -4.00 8.67
N ASP A 43 14.64 -4.25 8.75
CA ASP A 43 15.44 -3.94 9.93
C ASP A 43 15.68 -2.43 10.03
N ALA A 44 15.92 -1.75 8.91
CA ALA A 44 16.01 -0.29 8.87
C ALA A 44 14.72 0.38 9.34
N ILE A 45 13.54 -0.13 8.91
CA ILE A 45 12.24 0.40 9.35
C ILE A 45 12.04 0.16 10.85
N ARG A 46 12.39 -1.02 11.37
CA ARG A 46 12.26 -1.33 12.79
C ARG A 46 13.19 -0.43 13.63
N ALA A 47 14.43 -0.24 13.20
CA ALA A 47 15.39 0.68 13.84
C ALA A 47 14.86 2.13 13.83
N TYR A 48 14.31 2.59 12.71
CA TYR A 48 13.68 3.90 12.59
C TYR A 48 12.49 4.06 13.56
N CYS A 49 11.66 3.02 13.75
CA CYS A 49 10.57 3.04 14.72
C CYS A 49 11.08 3.12 16.17
N GLN A 50 12.15 2.42 16.50
CA GLN A 50 12.78 2.49 17.82
C GLN A 50 13.36 3.88 18.08
N GLU A 51 14.15 4.41 17.16
CA GLU A 51 14.78 5.72 17.30
C GLU A 51 13.75 6.86 17.43
N LYS A 52 12.73 6.85 16.58
CA LYS A 52 11.78 7.96 16.48
C LYS A 52 10.70 7.94 17.54
N TRP A 53 10.27 6.77 18.02
CA TRP A 53 9.14 6.64 18.94
C TRP A 53 9.40 5.78 20.18
N ASP A 54 10.65 5.40 20.44
CA ASP A 54 11.01 4.50 21.55
C ASP A 54 10.16 3.21 21.53
N ALA A 55 9.91 2.68 20.31
CA ALA A 55 9.04 1.55 20.13
C ALA A 55 9.72 0.25 20.63
N ASP A 56 8.97 -0.56 21.37
CA ASP A 56 9.42 -1.84 21.89
C ASP A 56 9.75 -2.81 20.73
N PRO A 57 11.01 -3.25 20.57
CA PRO A 57 11.44 -4.09 19.46
C PRO A 57 10.66 -5.41 19.37
N ASP A 58 10.21 -5.98 20.50
CA ASP A 58 9.51 -7.24 20.52
C ASP A 58 8.04 -7.12 20.03
N LYS A 59 7.52 -5.89 19.97
CA LYS A 59 6.17 -5.58 19.49
C LYS A 59 6.12 -5.05 18.06
N LEU A 60 7.28 -4.81 17.45
CA LEU A 60 7.31 -4.34 16.08
C LEU A 60 6.98 -5.44 15.09
N GLY A 61 6.21 -5.09 14.07
CA GLY A 61 5.96 -5.92 12.92
C GLY A 61 7.19 -6.15 12.04
N CYS A 62 6.97 -6.74 10.87
CA CYS A 62 8.02 -7.00 9.90
C CYS A 62 7.56 -6.75 8.46
N VAL A 63 8.52 -6.52 7.56
CA VAL A 63 8.27 -6.53 6.12
C VAL A 63 8.64 -7.89 5.55
N VAL A 64 7.78 -8.43 4.70
CA VAL A 64 8.04 -9.58 3.85
C VAL A 64 8.06 -9.09 2.40
N HIS A 65 9.23 -9.12 1.79
CA HIS A 65 9.34 -8.77 0.37
C HIS A 65 8.76 -9.88 -0.50
N CYS A 66 7.95 -9.51 -1.50
CA CYS A 66 7.43 -10.41 -2.53
C CYS A 66 7.95 -10.01 -3.91
N THR A 67 8.19 -11.00 -4.76
CA THR A 67 8.55 -10.77 -6.15
C THR A 67 7.30 -10.54 -7.02
N ASN A 68 7.50 -9.98 -8.22
CA ASN A 68 6.42 -9.85 -9.20
C ASN A 68 5.82 -11.21 -9.60
N ASP A 69 6.66 -12.26 -9.63
CA ASP A 69 6.20 -13.62 -9.89
C ASP A 69 5.31 -14.15 -8.76
N ASP A 70 5.60 -13.79 -7.51
CA ASP A 70 4.75 -14.17 -6.39
C ASP A 70 3.38 -13.50 -6.48
N VAL A 71 3.33 -12.21 -6.79
CA VAL A 71 2.07 -11.45 -6.95
C VAL A 71 1.19 -12.05 -8.06
N SER A 72 1.80 -12.65 -9.08
CA SER A 72 1.09 -13.25 -10.24
C SER A 72 0.46 -14.62 -9.94
N LYS A 73 0.79 -15.25 -8.80
CA LYS A 73 0.27 -16.58 -8.44
C LYS A 73 -1.14 -16.52 -7.88
N ALA A 74 -1.96 -17.53 -8.17
CA ALA A 74 -3.29 -17.68 -7.59
C ALA A 74 -3.27 -17.73 -6.05
N SER A 75 -2.21 -18.32 -5.48
CA SER A 75 -1.98 -18.44 -4.05
C SER A 75 -1.33 -17.21 -3.41
N PHE A 76 -1.24 -16.07 -4.10
CA PHE A 76 -0.64 -14.86 -3.54
C PHE A 76 -1.52 -14.24 -2.46
N LEU A 77 -2.79 -14.01 -2.76
CA LEU A 77 -3.76 -13.40 -1.84
C LEU A 77 -4.60 -14.49 -1.13
N PRO A 78 -5.05 -14.26 0.10
CA PRO A 78 -6.03 -15.14 0.74
C PRO A 78 -7.33 -15.22 -0.08
N TYR A 79 -7.89 -16.43 -0.25
CA TYR A 79 -9.13 -16.61 -1.02
C TYR A 79 -10.06 -17.69 -0.46
N GLY A 80 -9.72 -18.31 0.66
CA GLY A 80 -10.53 -19.33 1.29
C GLY A 80 -10.04 -19.70 2.70
N GLU A 81 -10.89 -20.37 3.44
CA GLU A 81 -10.54 -20.89 4.76
C GLU A 81 -9.52 -22.04 4.60
N ASN A 82 -8.52 -22.08 5.45
CA ASN A 82 -7.48 -23.13 5.51
C ASN A 82 -6.66 -23.30 4.24
N VAL A 83 -6.62 -22.29 3.35
CA VAL A 83 -5.74 -22.29 2.18
C VAL A 83 -4.43 -21.63 2.56
N ASP A 84 -3.31 -22.34 2.32
CA ASP A 84 -1.99 -21.75 2.53
C ASP A 84 -1.66 -20.80 1.36
N THR A 85 -1.57 -19.52 1.66
CA THR A 85 -1.27 -18.46 0.70
C THR A 85 -0.04 -17.66 1.12
N PHE A 86 0.57 -16.92 0.19
CA PHE A 86 1.74 -16.08 0.48
C PHE A 86 1.39 -14.99 1.49
N CYS A 87 0.38 -14.19 1.19
CA CYS A 87 -0.20 -13.25 2.15
C CYS A 87 -1.10 -14.01 3.13
N LYS A 88 -1.07 -13.60 4.39
CA LYS A 88 -1.85 -14.23 5.47
C LYS A 88 -3.00 -13.32 5.92
N PRO A 89 -4.05 -13.87 6.53
CA PRO A 89 -5.05 -13.05 7.21
C PRO A 89 -4.41 -12.01 8.13
N GLY A 90 -4.89 -10.77 8.09
CA GLY A 90 -4.35 -9.67 8.88
C GLY A 90 -3.20 -8.88 8.24
N ASP A 91 -2.62 -9.34 7.13
CA ASP A 91 -1.53 -8.63 6.45
C ASP A 91 -1.96 -7.28 5.89
N ILE A 92 -1.00 -6.35 5.85
CA ILE A 92 -1.05 -5.18 4.97
C ILE A 92 -0.27 -5.52 3.70
N ILE A 93 -0.96 -5.45 2.57
CA ILE A 93 -0.39 -5.83 1.26
C ILE A 93 -0.21 -4.54 0.44
N CYS A 94 1.04 -4.16 0.19
CA CYS A 94 1.38 -2.92 -0.54
C CYS A 94 2.05 -3.28 -1.87
N ILE A 95 1.35 -3.09 -2.99
CA ILE A 95 1.86 -3.50 -4.31
C ILE A 95 2.16 -2.27 -5.18
N ASP A 96 3.43 -2.14 -5.52
CA ASP A 96 3.88 -1.12 -6.49
C ASP A 96 3.67 -1.59 -7.92
N GLU A 97 3.41 -0.64 -8.82
CA GLU A 97 3.06 -0.88 -10.23
C GLU A 97 1.94 -1.94 -10.36
N ALA A 98 0.90 -1.85 -9.52
CA ALA A 98 -0.18 -2.84 -9.40
C ALA A 98 -0.93 -3.10 -10.72
N TRP A 99 -0.87 -2.18 -11.69
CA TRP A 99 -1.42 -2.34 -13.03
C TRP A 99 -0.81 -3.54 -13.79
N ARG A 100 0.42 -3.94 -13.47
CA ARG A 100 1.08 -5.11 -14.09
C ARG A 100 0.35 -6.41 -13.83
N PHE A 101 -0.31 -6.53 -12.68
CA PHE A 101 -1.00 -7.75 -12.23
C PHE A 101 -2.51 -7.63 -12.37
N TRP A 102 -3.03 -6.44 -12.14
CA TRP A 102 -4.46 -6.16 -12.02
C TRP A 102 -4.89 -4.97 -12.87
N GLY A 103 -4.25 -4.79 -14.02
CA GLY A 103 -4.56 -3.74 -14.98
C GLY A 103 -5.80 -4.03 -15.83
N THR A 104 -6.20 -3.04 -16.63
CA THR A 104 -7.36 -3.14 -17.53
C THR A 104 -7.27 -4.28 -18.51
N ASP A 105 -6.05 -4.58 -18.99
CA ASP A 105 -5.78 -5.61 -19.99
C ASP A 105 -5.42 -6.97 -19.39
N CYS A 106 -5.36 -7.05 -18.05
CA CYS A 106 -5.06 -8.29 -17.35
C CYS A 106 -6.31 -9.15 -17.18
N LYS A 107 -6.14 -10.47 -17.40
CA LYS A 107 -7.15 -11.45 -17.00
C LYS A 107 -7.01 -11.71 -15.50
N LEU A 108 -7.91 -11.14 -14.70
CA LEU A 108 -7.90 -11.36 -13.25
C LEU A 108 -8.19 -12.83 -12.91
N LEU A 109 -7.36 -13.41 -12.04
CA LEU A 109 -7.56 -14.73 -11.45
C LEU A 109 -8.83 -14.74 -10.57
N ALA A 110 -9.49 -15.90 -10.50
CA ALA A 110 -10.70 -16.06 -9.70
C ALA A 110 -10.42 -15.82 -8.21
N GLU A 111 -9.30 -16.33 -7.71
CA GLU A 111 -8.82 -16.23 -6.34
C GLU A 111 -8.61 -14.77 -5.94
N HIS A 112 -7.96 -13.98 -6.80
CA HIS A 112 -7.75 -12.55 -6.55
C HIS A 112 -9.08 -11.77 -6.54
N LYS A 113 -10.05 -12.14 -7.39
CA LYS A 113 -11.39 -11.53 -7.37
C LYS A 113 -12.13 -11.81 -6.06
N ILE A 114 -11.97 -13.01 -5.48
CA ILE A 114 -12.53 -13.35 -4.18
C ILE A 114 -11.93 -12.41 -3.13
N PHE A 115 -10.58 -12.30 -3.07
CA PHE A 115 -9.93 -11.41 -2.13
C PHE A 115 -10.43 -9.96 -2.24
N PHE A 116 -10.52 -9.39 -3.44
CA PHE A 116 -10.95 -8.01 -3.63
C PHE A 116 -12.36 -7.74 -3.10
N ARG A 117 -13.23 -8.74 -3.07
CA ARG A 117 -14.59 -8.63 -2.54
C ARG A 117 -14.71 -8.97 -1.06
N GLU A 118 -13.85 -9.86 -0.58
CA GLU A 118 -13.96 -10.50 0.73
C GLU A 118 -12.77 -10.21 1.65
N HIS A 119 -11.85 -9.32 1.27
CA HIS A 119 -10.61 -9.03 2.05
C HIS A 119 -10.86 -8.76 3.54
N ARG A 120 -12.02 -8.23 3.89
CA ARG A 120 -12.41 -7.95 5.29
C ARG A 120 -12.72 -9.21 6.09
N HIS A 121 -12.98 -10.34 5.43
CA HIS A 121 -13.20 -11.64 6.07
C HIS A 121 -11.90 -12.36 6.41
N PHE A 122 -10.79 -12.01 5.76
CA PHE A 122 -9.48 -12.58 6.05
C PHE A 122 -8.87 -11.89 7.28
N VAL A 123 -9.31 -12.34 8.46
CA VAL A 123 -8.99 -11.77 9.77
C VAL A 123 -7.96 -12.62 10.46
N ASP A 124 -6.90 -12.01 10.95
CA ASP A 124 -5.94 -12.70 11.82
C ASP A 124 -6.63 -13.14 13.12
N PRO A 125 -6.51 -14.42 13.50
CA PRO A 125 -7.24 -14.95 14.65
C PRO A 125 -6.80 -14.37 16.00
N GLU A 126 -5.56 -13.87 16.10
CA GLU A 126 -5.01 -13.30 17.34
C GLU A 126 -5.33 -11.79 17.45
N SER A 127 -4.90 -11.01 16.49
CA SER A 127 -5.08 -9.55 16.52
C SER A 127 -6.50 -9.07 16.19
N LYS A 128 -7.32 -9.94 15.59
CA LYS A 128 -8.66 -9.61 15.06
C LYS A 128 -8.67 -8.54 13.99
N VAL A 129 -7.54 -8.33 13.32
CA VAL A 129 -7.39 -7.37 12.25
C VAL A 129 -7.54 -8.06 10.88
N SER A 130 -8.27 -7.45 9.97
CA SER A 130 -8.42 -7.95 8.59
C SER A 130 -7.28 -7.49 7.68
N CYS A 131 -7.18 -8.12 6.50
CA CYS A 131 -6.24 -7.68 5.47
C CYS A 131 -6.56 -6.28 4.96
N ASP A 132 -5.49 -5.53 4.65
CA ASP A 132 -5.54 -4.27 3.90
C ASP A 132 -4.81 -4.43 2.58
N LEU A 133 -5.30 -3.77 1.54
CA LEU A 133 -4.62 -3.72 0.24
C LEU A 133 -4.34 -2.28 -0.16
N VAL A 134 -3.09 -2.01 -0.46
CA VAL A 134 -2.62 -0.70 -0.94
C VAL A 134 -2.03 -0.87 -2.33
N LEU A 135 -2.59 -0.17 -3.29
CA LEU A 135 -2.24 -0.23 -4.71
C LEU A 135 -1.51 1.04 -5.09
N MET A 136 -0.30 0.91 -5.61
CA MET A 136 0.41 2.05 -6.19
C MET A 136 0.37 1.94 -7.71
N VAL A 137 -0.17 2.97 -8.38
CA VAL A 137 -0.32 3.05 -9.84
C VAL A 137 -0.08 4.46 -10.32
N GLN A 138 0.21 4.65 -11.60
CA GLN A 138 0.36 5.99 -12.15
C GLN A 138 -0.99 6.69 -12.31
N ASP A 139 -1.99 5.98 -12.80
CA ASP A 139 -3.37 6.44 -12.91
C ASP A 139 -4.33 5.37 -12.39
N ILE A 140 -5.34 5.77 -11.64
CA ILE A 140 -6.38 4.85 -11.15
C ILE A 140 -7.15 4.18 -12.29
N GLY A 141 -7.18 4.84 -13.46
CA GLY A 141 -7.75 4.31 -14.69
C GLY A 141 -7.11 3.03 -15.18
N ASP A 142 -5.82 2.83 -14.89
CA ASP A 142 -5.04 1.66 -15.32
C ASP A 142 -5.49 0.37 -14.63
N LEU A 143 -6.18 0.47 -13.47
CA LEU A 143 -6.67 -0.70 -12.74
C LEU A 143 -7.91 -1.32 -13.41
N HIS A 144 -7.97 -2.64 -13.36
CA HIS A 144 -9.13 -3.40 -13.83
C HIS A 144 -10.41 -2.94 -13.12
N ARG A 145 -11.52 -2.87 -13.86
CA ARG A 145 -12.82 -2.35 -13.37
C ARG A 145 -13.29 -3.02 -12.08
N THR A 146 -13.08 -4.34 -11.94
CA THR A 146 -13.50 -5.10 -10.75
C THR A 146 -12.75 -4.66 -9.49
N LEU A 147 -11.47 -4.31 -9.62
CA LEU A 147 -10.65 -3.83 -8.50
C LEU A 147 -10.93 -2.35 -8.23
N LYS A 148 -10.99 -1.54 -9.26
CA LYS A 148 -11.21 -0.10 -9.15
C LYS A 148 -12.48 0.27 -8.37
N VAL A 149 -13.57 -0.47 -8.56
CA VAL A 149 -14.87 -0.16 -7.89
C VAL A 149 -14.90 -0.49 -6.40
N VAL A 150 -13.94 -1.27 -5.90
CA VAL A 150 -13.82 -1.59 -4.46
C VAL A 150 -12.75 -0.74 -3.76
N VAL A 151 -12.08 0.16 -4.48
CA VAL A 151 -11.20 1.15 -3.86
C VAL A 151 -12.02 2.11 -3.02
N GLU A 152 -11.68 2.22 -1.74
CA GLU A 152 -12.40 3.06 -0.77
C GLU A 152 -11.82 4.47 -0.70
N VAL A 153 -10.50 4.59 -0.79
CA VAL A 153 -9.81 5.89 -0.77
C VAL A 153 -8.72 5.92 -1.82
N THR A 154 -8.64 7.02 -2.56
CA THR A 154 -7.56 7.28 -3.50
C THR A 154 -6.76 8.50 -3.05
N PHE A 155 -5.45 8.31 -2.92
CA PHE A 155 -4.47 9.37 -2.69
C PHE A 155 -3.74 9.67 -3.98
N LYS A 156 -3.62 10.96 -4.32
CA LYS A 156 -2.82 11.41 -5.46
C LYS A 156 -1.63 12.21 -4.97
N THR A 157 -0.43 11.73 -5.30
CA THR A 157 0.81 12.44 -5.00
C THR A 157 1.25 13.29 -6.18
N THR A 158 1.71 14.50 -5.91
CA THR A 158 2.23 15.42 -6.92
C THR A 158 3.47 16.13 -6.38
N LYS A 159 4.60 15.99 -7.10
CA LYS A 159 5.81 16.74 -6.75
C LYS A 159 5.64 18.22 -7.07
N ILE A 160 5.89 19.08 -6.08
CA ILE A 160 5.84 20.52 -6.28
C ILE A 160 7.17 20.98 -6.87
N LYS A 161 7.13 21.45 -8.12
CA LYS A 161 8.34 21.88 -8.88
C LYS A 161 8.59 23.38 -8.80
N THR A 162 7.92 24.11 -7.92
CA THR A 162 8.11 25.55 -7.76
C THR A 162 9.46 25.85 -7.12
N LEU A 163 10.15 26.88 -7.57
CA LEU A 163 11.48 27.27 -7.10
C LEU A 163 11.49 27.40 -5.57
N GLY A 164 12.42 26.69 -4.90
CA GLY A 164 12.54 26.66 -3.44
C GLY A 164 11.63 25.61 -2.72
N TRP A 165 10.82 24.85 -3.48
CA TRP A 165 9.90 23.84 -2.92
C TRP A 165 10.22 22.40 -3.40
N ASP A 166 11.44 22.17 -3.86
CA ASP A 166 11.94 20.88 -4.35
C ASP A 166 11.90 19.75 -3.32
N LYS A 167 11.85 20.11 -2.03
CA LYS A 167 11.73 19.19 -0.90
C LYS A 167 10.28 18.94 -0.45
N THR A 168 9.30 19.36 -1.25
CA THR A 168 7.88 19.24 -0.90
C THR A 168 7.10 18.51 -1.98
N TYR A 169 6.06 17.84 -1.54
CA TYR A 169 5.08 17.19 -2.41
C TYR A 169 3.67 17.43 -1.85
N ARG A 170 2.69 17.26 -2.70
CA ARG A 170 1.28 17.38 -2.35
C ARG A 170 0.64 16.01 -2.34
N VAL A 171 -0.19 15.76 -1.34
CA VAL A 171 -1.08 14.62 -1.26
C VAL A 171 -2.51 15.14 -1.29
N GLU A 172 -3.30 14.66 -2.22
CA GLU A 172 -4.72 14.94 -2.34
C GLU A 172 -5.50 13.64 -2.13
N MET A 173 -6.64 13.68 -1.44
CA MET A 173 -7.43 12.51 -1.06
C MET A 173 -8.85 12.61 -1.61
N TRP A 174 -9.36 11.48 -2.10
CA TRP A 174 -10.73 11.28 -2.55
C TRP A 174 -11.33 10.02 -1.94
N GLU A 175 -12.63 10.04 -1.67
CA GLU A 175 -13.39 8.82 -1.44
C GLU A 175 -13.64 8.09 -2.77
N GLY A 176 -13.38 6.77 -2.79
CA GLY A 176 -13.49 5.94 -3.97
C GLY A 176 -12.43 6.23 -5.04
N TYR A 177 -12.73 5.83 -6.26
CA TYR A 177 -11.80 5.90 -7.39
C TYR A 177 -12.00 7.10 -8.33
N LYS A 178 -13.06 7.89 -8.15
CA LYS A 178 -13.38 9.02 -9.03
C LYS A 178 -12.72 10.31 -8.55
N LEU A 179 -11.65 10.73 -9.22
CA LEU A 179 -10.87 11.92 -8.86
C LEU A 179 -11.52 13.21 -9.39
N THR A 180 -12.75 13.49 -8.98
CA THR A 180 -13.44 14.73 -9.34
C THR A 180 -13.08 15.87 -8.39
N GLN A 181 -13.07 17.10 -8.89
CA GLN A 181 -12.76 18.26 -8.04
C GLN A 181 -13.74 18.43 -6.87
N ARG A 182 -15.00 18.09 -7.08
CA ARG A 182 -16.04 18.16 -6.03
C ARG A 182 -15.93 17.03 -5.00
N GLY A 183 -15.39 15.88 -5.36
CA GLY A 183 -15.21 14.71 -4.48
C GLY A 183 -13.90 14.71 -3.71
N ARG A 184 -13.05 15.74 -3.88
CA ARG A 184 -11.80 15.83 -3.15
C ARG A 184 -12.05 16.18 -1.67
N VAL A 185 -11.55 15.31 -0.79
CA VAL A 185 -11.77 15.41 0.67
C VAL A 185 -10.71 16.25 1.34
N SER A 186 -9.43 16.08 0.98
CA SER A 186 -8.34 16.85 1.56
C SER A 186 -7.21 17.13 0.58
N VAL A 187 -6.41 18.15 0.92
CA VAL A 187 -5.18 18.53 0.23
C VAL A 187 -4.15 18.88 1.29
N GLU A 188 -3.02 18.19 1.25
CA GLU A 188 -1.91 18.43 2.17
C GLU A 188 -0.61 18.64 1.40
N ASN A 189 0.18 19.63 1.80
CA ASN A 189 1.56 19.80 1.34
C ASN A 189 2.49 19.25 2.42
N LYS A 190 3.28 18.26 2.06
CA LYS A 190 4.21 17.57 2.96
C LYS A 190 5.65 17.83 2.56
N ARG A 191 6.58 17.75 3.51
CA ARG A 191 8.00 17.78 3.24
C ARG A 191 8.55 16.36 3.24
N TYR A 192 9.51 16.11 2.35
CA TYR A 192 10.28 14.87 2.40
C TYR A 192 11.16 14.83 3.64
N ASP A 193 11.08 13.75 4.40
CA ASP A 193 12.01 13.41 5.46
C ASP A 193 13.14 12.55 4.85
N PRO A 194 14.40 13.03 4.85
CA PRO A 194 15.51 12.27 4.26
C PRO A 194 15.70 10.88 4.90
N ALA A 195 15.35 10.72 6.18
CA ALA A 195 15.47 9.45 6.87
C ALA A 195 14.58 8.36 6.28
N VAL A 196 13.42 8.72 5.71
CA VAL A 196 12.51 7.77 5.08
C VAL A 196 13.08 7.19 3.78
N PHE A 197 13.91 7.94 3.05
CA PHE A 197 14.58 7.43 1.84
C PHE A 197 15.65 6.37 2.13
N LEU A 198 16.07 6.22 3.37
CA LEU A 198 17.02 5.20 3.79
C LEU A 198 16.33 3.86 4.13
N LEU A 199 15.01 3.82 4.08
CA LEU A 199 14.21 2.65 4.44
C LEU A 199 13.89 1.74 3.22
N TYR A 200 14.20 2.25 2.00
CA TYR A 200 13.90 1.52 0.75
C TYR A 200 14.73 2.06 -0.42
#